data_4791d34512de119731aee380cc62359b
#
_entry.id   4791d34512de119731aee380cc62359b
#
_cell.length_a   1.000
_cell.length_b   1.000
_cell.length_c   1.000
_cell.angle_alpha   90.00
_cell.angle_beta   90.00
_cell.angle_gamma   90.00
#
_symmetry.space_group_name_H-M   'P 1'
#
loop_
_entity.id
_entity.type
_entity.pdbx_description
1 polymer ?
#
loop_
_entity_poly.entity_id
_entity_poly.type
_entity_poly.pdbx_seq_one_letter_code
_entity_poly.pdbx_strand_id
1 'polypeptide(L)'
;ALALKDADLGIAMGNGTQATKAVAQIVLVDSKFSVLPGVLSEGRRIIANMERVSSLFLAKTTYAAVLVIVTALVGWRYPFLPRQFSYIDSLTIGIPAFFLALWPNPRRYVPGFLKRTLSLAMPTGVILAAAALTAFGIVDGPPQSRESTAAILSLMLGAIWLLVITSRPLSTWKWVLLASVISATVGGVLIAPVRHFFSMVAPTGHEWFVIACVGACAALLVEVAQRIFYARKFKRSLEG
;
A
#
# COMPACT_ATOMS: atom_id res chain seq x y z
N ALA A 1 34.88 8.28 -24.63
CA ALA A 1 33.46 8.07 -25.05
C ALA A 1 33.09 6.59 -25.12
N LEU A 2 33.96 5.72 -25.73
CA LEU A 2 33.63 4.28 -25.85
C LEU A 2 33.46 3.59 -24.50
N ALA A 3 34.43 3.75 -23.61
CA ALA A 3 34.40 3.16 -22.27
C ALA A 3 33.16 3.62 -21.42
N LEU A 4 32.65 4.83 -21.65
CA LEU A 4 31.45 5.33 -20.98
C LEU A 4 30.18 4.69 -21.56
N LYS A 5 30.21 4.31 -22.83
CA LYS A 5 29.09 3.63 -23.50
C LYS A 5 29.01 2.16 -23.11
N ASP A 6 30.13 1.52 -22.87
CA ASP A 6 30.25 0.10 -22.49
C ASP A 6 30.09 -0.11 -20.96
N ALA A 7 30.15 0.95 -20.17
CA ALA A 7 29.96 0.88 -18.72
C ALA A 7 28.47 0.69 -18.38
N ASP A 8 28.16 -0.11 -17.35
CA ASP A 8 26.81 -0.26 -16.80
C ASP A 8 26.22 1.08 -16.37
N LEU A 9 27.06 2.01 -15.92
CA LEU A 9 26.70 3.37 -15.55
C LEU A 9 27.84 4.33 -15.91
N GLY A 10 27.71 5.05 -17.02
CA GLY A 10 28.65 6.07 -17.47
C GLY A 10 28.36 7.42 -16.80
N ILE A 11 29.34 7.98 -16.11
CA ILE A 11 29.23 9.28 -15.43
C ILE A 11 30.21 10.26 -16.06
N ALA A 12 29.70 11.41 -16.53
CA ALA A 12 30.49 12.50 -17.04
C ALA A 12 30.56 13.68 -16.07
N MET A 13 31.66 14.40 -16.09
CA MET A 13 31.81 15.65 -15.35
C MET A 13 31.19 16.82 -16.14
N GLY A 14 30.66 17.83 -15.47
CA GLY A 14 30.05 19.00 -16.08
C GLY A 14 31.02 19.82 -16.95
N ASN A 15 32.31 19.80 -16.64
CA ASN A 15 33.39 20.41 -17.42
C ASN A 15 33.94 19.51 -18.56
N GLY A 16 33.38 18.28 -18.71
CA GLY A 16 33.74 17.35 -19.80
C GLY A 16 33.27 17.85 -21.18
N THR A 17 33.80 17.24 -22.24
CA THR A 17 33.41 17.57 -23.62
C THR A 17 31.94 17.24 -23.89
N GLN A 18 31.32 17.92 -24.84
CA GLN A 18 29.93 17.65 -25.25
C GLN A 18 29.72 16.20 -25.73
N ALA A 19 30.72 15.65 -26.45
CA ALA A 19 30.72 14.26 -26.88
C ALA A 19 30.71 13.26 -25.71
N THR A 20 31.43 13.57 -24.63
CA THR A 20 31.45 12.75 -23.41
C THR A 20 30.12 12.82 -22.67
N LYS A 21 29.55 14.03 -22.56
CA LYS A 21 28.23 14.26 -21.93
C LYS A 21 27.10 13.60 -22.69
N ALA A 22 27.16 13.59 -24.03
CA ALA A 22 26.13 12.99 -24.88
C ALA A 22 26.00 11.46 -24.74
N VAL A 23 27.07 10.79 -24.33
CA VAL A 23 27.07 9.31 -24.16
C VAL A 23 26.98 8.86 -22.69
N ALA A 24 27.06 9.79 -21.75
CA ALA A 24 26.95 9.48 -20.34
C ALA A 24 25.49 9.39 -19.89
N GLN A 25 25.19 8.43 -19.01
CA GLN A 25 23.85 8.30 -18.39
C GLN A 25 23.64 9.34 -17.28
N ILE A 26 24.71 9.80 -16.62
CA ILE A 26 24.66 10.82 -15.57
C ILE A 26 25.72 11.88 -15.87
N VAL A 27 25.34 13.16 -15.71
CA VAL A 27 26.28 14.30 -15.79
C VAL A 27 26.32 15.01 -14.44
N LEU A 28 27.51 15.10 -13.82
CA LEU A 28 27.73 15.86 -12.59
C LEU A 28 27.97 17.32 -12.95
N VAL A 29 26.93 18.14 -12.89
CA VAL A 29 26.93 19.56 -13.35
C VAL A 29 28.04 20.35 -12.64
N ASP A 30 28.16 20.21 -11.33
CA ASP A 30 29.16 20.90 -10.51
C ASP A 30 30.57 20.26 -10.58
N SER A 31 30.75 19.21 -11.39
CA SER A 31 32.01 18.48 -11.51
C SER A 31 32.59 17.99 -10.17
N LYS A 32 31.73 17.76 -9.17
CA LYS A 32 32.13 17.30 -7.84
C LYS A 32 31.73 15.84 -7.63
N PHE A 33 32.70 14.96 -7.50
CA PHE A 33 32.48 13.54 -7.24
C PHE A 33 31.83 13.28 -5.86
N SER A 34 32.03 14.18 -4.90
CA SER A 34 31.46 14.10 -3.54
C SER A 34 29.92 14.13 -3.50
N VAL A 35 29.25 14.46 -4.61
CA VAL A 35 27.79 14.45 -4.72
C VAL A 35 27.23 13.03 -4.89
N LEU A 36 28.01 12.07 -5.42
CA LEU A 36 27.56 10.72 -5.74
C LEU A 36 26.99 9.92 -4.55
N PRO A 37 27.59 9.97 -3.34
CA PRO A 37 26.97 9.29 -2.19
C PRO A 37 25.56 9.81 -1.89
N GLY A 38 25.31 11.12 -2.07
CA GLY A 38 24.00 11.74 -1.94
C GLY A 38 23.00 11.21 -2.98
N VAL A 39 23.41 11.18 -4.25
CA VAL A 39 22.60 10.62 -5.36
C VAL A 39 22.25 9.16 -5.11
N LEU A 40 23.22 8.35 -4.66
CA LEU A 40 22.99 6.95 -4.35
C LEU A 40 22.01 6.75 -3.17
N SER A 41 22.11 7.58 -2.13
CA SER A 41 21.22 7.54 -0.98
C SER A 41 19.78 7.92 -1.39
N GLU A 42 19.65 8.92 -2.26
CA GLU A 42 18.35 9.36 -2.79
C GLU A 42 17.72 8.29 -3.69
N GLY A 43 18.49 7.68 -4.59
CA GLY A 43 18.02 6.57 -5.42
C GLY A 43 17.53 5.37 -4.60
N ARG A 44 18.24 5.02 -3.53
CA ARG A 44 17.80 3.98 -2.57
C ARG A 44 16.49 4.35 -1.88
N ARG A 45 16.36 5.61 -1.46
CA ARG A 45 15.13 6.15 -0.85
C ARG A 45 13.95 6.01 -1.78
N ILE A 46 14.10 6.45 -3.03
CA ILE A 46 13.04 6.40 -4.05
C ILE A 46 12.58 4.96 -4.28
N ILE A 47 13.51 4.03 -4.55
CA ILE A 47 13.17 2.62 -4.80
C ILE A 47 12.46 1.99 -3.60
N ALA A 48 12.95 2.24 -2.38
CA ALA A 48 12.35 1.68 -1.17
C ALA A 48 10.95 2.26 -0.89
N ASN A 49 10.71 3.53 -1.20
CA ASN A 49 9.39 4.14 -1.08
C ASN A 49 8.45 3.66 -2.19
N MET A 50 8.93 3.50 -3.41
CA MET A 50 8.17 2.87 -4.50
C MET A 50 7.70 1.46 -4.14
N GLU A 51 8.55 0.64 -3.51
CA GLU A 51 8.18 -0.72 -3.08
C GLU A 51 6.99 -0.69 -2.09
N ARG A 52 7.00 0.26 -1.14
CA ARG A 52 5.91 0.45 -0.17
C ARG A 52 4.60 0.86 -0.86
N VAL A 53 4.67 1.90 -1.66
CA VAL A 53 3.50 2.44 -2.37
C VAL A 53 2.93 1.41 -3.34
N SER A 54 3.77 0.74 -4.11
CA SER A 54 3.36 -0.32 -5.04
C SER A 54 2.66 -1.48 -4.33
N SER A 55 3.10 -1.84 -3.11
CA SER A 55 2.44 -2.90 -2.33
C SER A 55 1.00 -2.53 -1.96
N LEU A 56 0.73 -1.26 -1.60
CA LEU A 56 -0.61 -0.78 -1.31
C LEU A 56 -1.49 -0.79 -2.56
N PHE A 57 -0.98 -0.27 -3.69
CA PHE A 57 -1.72 -0.25 -4.96
C PHE A 57 -2.02 -1.65 -5.50
N LEU A 58 -1.06 -2.57 -5.44
CA LEU A 58 -1.27 -3.93 -5.92
C LEU A 58 -2.22 -4.72 -5.02
N ALA A 59 -2.18 -4.53 -3.70
CA ALA A 59 -3.16 -5.11 -2.80
C ALA A 59 -4.58 -4.61 -3.14
N LYS A 60 -4.74 -3.30 -3.43
CA LYS A 60 -5.99 -2.72 -3.91
C LYS A 60 -6.46 -3.39 -5.20
N THR A 61 -5.62 -3.45 -6.22
CA THR A 61 -5.97 -4.06 -7.50
C THR A 61 -6.39 -5.50 -7.31
N THR A 62 -5.70 -6.23 -6.44
CA THR A 62 -6.03 -7.63 -6.13
C THR A 62 -7.39 -7.75 -5.44
N TYR A 63 -7.66 -6.98 -4.37
CA TYR A 63 -8.95 -7.10 -3.72
C TYR A 63 -10.10 -6.65 -4.62
N ALA A 64 -9.90 -5.61 -5.44
CA ALA A 64 -10.92 -5.16 -6.38
C ALA A 64 -11.23 -6.24 -7.43
N ALA A 65 -10.21 -6.88 -7.99
CA ALA A 65 -10.38 -7.97 -8.94
C ALA A 65 -11.11 -9.17 -8.31
N VAL A 66 -10.70 -9.59 -7.10
CA VAL A 66 -11.35 -10.70 -6.38
C VAL A 66 -12.81 -10.38 -6.07
N LEU A 67 -13.13 -9.17 -5.62
CA LEU A 67 -14.49 -8.74 -5.36
C LEU A 67 -15.35 -8.82 -6.62
N VAL A 68 -14.87 -8.31 -7.76
CA VAL A 68 -15.60 -8.38 -9.04
C VAL A 68 -15.83 -9.83 -9.44
N ILE A 69 -14.81 -10.67 -9.40
CA ILE A 69 -14.90 -12.08 -9.83
C ILE A 69 -15.89 -12.84 -8.92
N VAL A 70 -15.73 -12.74 -7.60
CA VAL A 70 -16.56 -13.49 -6.66
C VAL A 70 -18.02 -13.01 -6.70
N THR A 71 -18.27 -11.72 -6.71
CA THR A 71 -19.66 -11.21 -6.77
C THR A 71 -20.33 -11.59 -8.09
N ALA A 72 -19.60 -11.60 -9.21
CA ALA A 72 -20.13 -12.05 -10.49
C ALA A 72 -20.46 -13.56 -10.51
N LEU A 73 -19.59 -14.39 -9.91
CA LEU A 73 -19.78 -15.85 -9.85
C LEU A 73 -20.93 -16.27 -8.91
N VAL A 74 -21.08 -15.57 -7.79
CA VAL A 74 -22.11 -15.87 -6.77
C VAL A 74 -23.45 -15.20 -7.10
N GLY A 75 -23.48 -14.28 -8.07
CA GLY A 75 -24.66 -13.49 -8.39
C GLY A 75 -25.00 -12.42 -7.34
N TRP A 76 -24.03 -12.06 -6.50
CA TRP A 76 -24.19 -10.99 -5.52
C TRP A 76 -24.07 -9.62 -6.18
N ARG A 77 -24.69 -8.63 -5.57
CA ARG A 77 -24.45 -7.23 -5.94
C ARG A 77 -23.03 -6.85 -5.53
N TYR A 78 -22.41 -5.98 -6.32
CA TYR A 78 -21.12 -5.45 -5.99
C TYR A 78 -21.21 -4.61 -4.69
N PRO A 79 -20.36 -4.87 -3.66
CA PRO A 79 -20.54 -4.32 -2.33
C PRO A 79 -20.31 -2.82 -2.22
N PHE A 80 -19.60 -2.20 -3.17
CA PHE A 80 -19.16 -0.81 -3.07
C PHE A 80 -19.71 0.08 -4.19
N LEU A 81 -20.06 1.32 -3.83
CA LEU A 81 -20.31 2.39 -4.78
C LEU A 81 -18.98 3.07 -5.19
N PRO A 82 -18.88 3.68 -6.39
CA PRO A 82 -17.66 4.39 -6.82
C PRO A 82 -17.13 5.41 -5.81
N ARG A 83 -18.02 6.19 -5.17
CA ARG A 83 -17.66 7.17 -4.14
C ARG A 83 -17.07 6.54 -2.87
N GLN A 84 -17.52 5.32 -2.53
CA GLN A 84 -16.98 4.56 -1.40
C GLN A 84 -15.56 4.07 -1.68
N PHE A 85 -15.25 3.72 -2.93
CA PHE A 85 -13.87 3.47 -3.34
C PHE A 85 -12.97 4.69 -3.14
N SER A 86 -13.46 5.89 -3.48
CA SER A 86 -12.70 7.12 -3.25
C SER A 86 -12.38 7.33 -1.76
N TYR A 87 -13.33 6.98 -0.87
CA TYR A 87 -13.09 7.02 0.58
C TYR A 87 -12.01 6.03 1.02
N ILE A 88 -12.14 4.77 0.62
CA ILE A 88 -11.14 3.73 0.92
C ILE A 88 -9.77 4.14 0.39
N ASP A 89 -9.70 4.52 -0.89
CA ASP A 89 -8.46 4.84 -1.57
C ASP A 89 -7.75 6.06 -0.97
N SER A 90 -8.49 7.11 -0.68
CA SER A 90 -7.90 8.32 -0.09
C SER A 90 -7.26 8.03 1.26
N LEU A 91 -7.92 7.26 2.12
CA LEU A 91 -7.47 7.01 3.48
C LEU A 91 -6.44 5.88 3.58
N THR A 92 -6.54 4.84 2.74
CA THR A 92 -5.64 3.68 2.86
C THR A 92 -4.45 3.73 1.90
N ILE A 93 -4.53 4.52 0.82
CA ILE A 93 -3.50 4.59 -0.22
C ILE A 93 -3.06 6.03 -0.47
N GLY A 94 -3.95 6.92 -0.91
CA GLY A 94 -3.58 8.23 -1.43
C GLY A 94 -2.82 9.09 -0.42
N ILE A 95 -3.44 9.40 0.71
CA ILE A 95 -2.83 10.18 1.79
C ILE A 95 -1.59 9.47 2.35
N PRO A 96 -1.67 8.17 2.74
CA PRO A 96 -0.51 7.49 3.26
C PRO A 96 0.65 7.37 2.27
N ALA A 97 0.37 7.07 1.00
CA ALA A 97 1.40 6.94 -0.03
C ALA A 97 2.17 8.25 -0.25
N PHE A 98 1.45 9.38 -0.26
CA PHE A 98 2.05 10.71 -0.37
C PHE A 98 3.05 10.95 0.78
N PHE A 99 2.61 10.78 2.03
CA PHE A 99 3.48 11.00 3.17
C PHE A 99 4.63 9.99 3.26
N LEU A 100 4.38 8.72 2.93
CA LEU A 100 5.44 7.70 2.91
C LEU A 100 6.48 7.93 1.82
N ALA A 101 6.10 8.51 0.68
CA ALA A 101 7.01 8.87 -0.40
C ALA A 101 7.97 10.01 -0.01
N LEU A 102 7.53 10.96 0.80
CA LEU A 102 8.35 12.08 1.28
C LEU A 102 9.37 11.66 2.37
N TRP A 103 9.15 10.50 3.01
CA TRP A 103 9.94 10.11 4.18
C TRP A 103 11.30 9.53 3.82
N PRO A 104 12.36 9.87 4.56
CA PRO A 104 13.67 9.25 4.38
C PRO A 104 13.58 7.75 4.65
N ASN A 105 14.19 6.96 3.77
CA ASN A 105 14.24 5.51 3.88
C ASN A 105 15.64 5.01 3.59
N PRO A 106 16.48 4.77 4.61
CA PRO A 106 17.87 4.40 4.45
C PRO A 106 18.08 2.93 4.03
N ARG A 107 17.02 2.23 3.67
CA ARG A 107 17.08 0.81 3.33
C ARG A 107 17.96 0.58 2.11
N ARG A 108 18.88 -0.39 2.21
CA ARG A 108 19.69 -0.82 1.06
C ARG A 108 18.81 -1.43 -0.03
N TYR A 109 19.21 -1.21 -1.27
CA TYR A 109 18.57 -1.87 -2.41
C TYR A 109 18.72 -3.39 -2.29
N VAL A 110 17.61 -4.10 -2.55
CA VAL A 110 17.58 -5.56 -2.62
C VAL A 110 16.98 -5.95 -3.96
N PRO A 111 17.62 -6.79 -4.78
CA PRO A 111 17.08 -7.24 -6.07
C PRO A 111 15.75 -7.96 -5.94
N GLY A 112 14.95 -8.00 -7.03
CA GLY A 112 13.67 -8.72 -7.05
C GLY A 112 12.48 -7.93 -6.48
N PHE A 113 12.44 -6.62 -6.72
CA PHE A 113 11.36 -5.70 -6.36
C PHE A 113 9.98 -6.26 -6.67
N LEU A 114 9.70 -6.62 -7.93
CA LEU A 114 8.39 -7.07 -8.38
C LEU A 114 7.92 -8.33 -7.63
N LYS A 115 8.81 -9.32 -7.48
CA LYS A 115 8.49 -10.57 -6.79
C LYS A 115 8.14 -10.34 -5.32
N ARG A 116 8.88 -9.44 -4.65
CA ARG A 116 8.60 -9.10 -3.23
C ARG A 116 7.28 -8.37 -3.08
N THR A 117 7.03 -7.39 -3.95
CA THR A 117 5.79 -6.61 -3.91
C THR A 117 4.57 -7.47 -4.19
N LEU A 118 4.60 -8.30 -5.23
CA LEU A 118 3.50 -9.21 -5.55
C LEU A 118 3.25 -10.26 -4.47
N SER A 119 4.31 -10.85 -3.90
CA SER A 119 4.15 -11.89 -2.88
C SER A 119 3.57 -11.38 -1.55
N LEU A 120 3.66 -10.08 -1.28
CA LEU A 120 2.95 -9.44 -0.16
C LEU A 120 1.55 -8.98 -0.58
N ALA A 121 1.45 -8.29 -1.71
CA ALA A 121 0.23 -7.61 -2.13
C ALA A 121 -0.89 -8.58 -2.53
N MET A 122 -0.57 -9.67 -3.26
CA MET A 122 -1.61 -10.61 -3.72
C MET A 122 -2.31 -11.35 -2.58
N PRO A 123 -1.60 -12.02 -1.64
CA PRO A 123 -2.28 -12.67 -0.51
C PRO A 123 -3.05 -11.67 0.35
N THR A 124 -2.48 -10.49 0.58
CA THR A 124 -3.15 -9.43 1.34
C THR A 124 -4.44 -8.97 0.65
N GLY A 125 -4.40 -8.73 -0.66
CA GLY A 125 -5.59 -8.35 -1.40
C GLY A 125 -6.70 -9.40 -1.34
N VAL A 126 -6.35 -10.68 -1.44
CA VAL A 126 -7.32 -11.79 -1.27
C VAL A 126 -7.93 -11.79 0.14
N ILE A 127 -7.11 -11.63 1.18
CA ILE A 127 -7.58 -11.56 2.58
C ILE A 127 -8.54 -10.36 2.77
N LEU A 128 -8.20 -9.18 2.23
CA LEU A 128 -9.04 -8.00 2.32
C LEU A 128 -10.37 -8.17 1.59
N ALA A 129 -10.35 -8.79 0.40
CA ALA A 129 -11.57 -9.12 -0.33
C ALA A 129 -12.45 -10.11 0.44
N ALA A 130 -11.85 -11.16 1.02
CA ALA A 130 -12.57 -12.13 1.84
C ALA A 130 -13.21 -11.45 3.07
N ALA A 131 -12.49 -10.55 3.75
CA ALA A 131 -13.05 -9.79 4.87
C ALA A 131 -14.26 -8.92 4.45
N ALA A 132 -14.14 -8.22 3.32
CA ALA A 132 -15.24 -7.42 2.80
C ALA A 132 -16.47 -8.28 2.46
N LEU A 133 -16.28 -9.39 1.75
CA LEU A 133 -17.36 -10.30 1.37
C LEU A 133 -18.01 -10.99 2.58
N THR A 134 -17.20 -11.37 3.56
CA THR A 134 -17.71 -11.98 4.81
C THR A 134 -18.58 -10.99 5.58
N ALA A 135 -18.12 -9.76 5.77
CA ALA A 135 -18.89 -8.73 6.45
C ALA A 135 -20.15 -8.36 5.65
N PHE A 136 -20.07 -8.31 4.31
CA PHE A 136 -21.18 -8.08 3.42
C PHE A 136 -22.25 -9.17 3.50
N GLY A 137 -21.86 -10.44 3.62
CA GLY A 137 -22.79 -11.57 3.71
C GLY A 137 -23.35 -11.85 5.09
N ILE A 138 -22.72 -11.33 6.18
CA ILE A 138 -23.23 -11.52 7.55
C ILE A 138 -24.21 -10.41 7.95
N VAL A 139 -23.98 -9.19 7.46
CA VAL A 139 -24.81 -8.05 7.81
C VAL A 139 -25.97 -7.94 6.85
N ASP A 140 -27.17 -8.22 7.37
CA ASP A 140 -28.42 -8.02 6.63
C ASP A 140 -28.84 -6.55 6.66
N GLY A 141 -29.29 -6.03 5.53
CA GLY A 141 -29.80 -4.67 5.45
C GLY A 141 -30.33 -4.30 4.08
N PRO A 142 -30.99 -3.14 3.96
CA PRO A 142 -31.42 -2.65 2.65
C PRO A 142 -30.19 -2.48 1.74
N PRO A 143 -30.35 -2.84 0.45
CA PRO A 143 -29.24 -2.85 -0.50
C PRO A 143 -28.44 -1.54 -0.49
N GLN A 144 -27.09 -1.66 -0.53
CA GLN A 144 -26.14 -0.55 -0.61
C GLN A 144 -26.09 0.39 0.61
N SER A 145 -26.45 -0.08 1.81
CA SER A 145 -26.42 0.74 3.02
C SER A 145 -25.59 0.11 4.14
N ARG A 146 -26.17 -0.78 4.94
CA ARG A 146 -25.53 -1.35 6.13
C ARG A 146 -24.47 -2.39 5.80
N GLU A 147 -24.81 -3.34 4.94
CA GLU A 147 -23.91 -4.36 4.42
C GLU A 147 -22.66 -3.78 3.76
N SER A 148 -22.84 -2.75 2.91
CA SER A 148 -21.73 -2.04 2.27
C SER A 148 -20.85 -1.32 3.28
N THR A 149 -21.44 -0.66 4.28
CA THR A 149 -20.67 0.02 5.34
C THR A 149 -19.86 -0.98 6.15
N ALA A 150 -20.44 -2.14 6.51
CA ALA A 150 -19.75 -3.19 7.23
C ALA A 150 -18.58 -3.75 6.40
N ALA A 151 -18.81 -4.00 5.11
CA ALA A 151 -17.76 -4.46 4.19
C ALA A 151 -16.61 -3.45 4.05
N ILE A 152 -16.93 -2.15 3.90
CA ILE A 152 -15.94 -1.07 3.82
C ILE A 152 -15.08 -1.03 5.09
N LEU A 153 -15.70 -0.98 6.25
CA LEU A 153 -14.99 -0.83 7.52
C LEU A 153 -14.14 -2.06 7.85
N SER A 154 -14.63 -3.27 7.57
CA SER A 154 -13.87 -4.52 7.75
C SER A 154 -12.65 -4.57 6.83
N LEU A 155 -12.81 -4.19 5.56
CA LEU A 155 -11.70 -4.07 4.61
C LEU A 155 -10.70 -3.01 5.07
N MET A 156 -11.17 -1.84 5.50
CA MET A 156 -10.31 -0.73 5.94
C MET A 156 -9.48 -1.10 7.17
N LEU A 157 -10.01 -1.85 8.14
CA LEU A 157 -9.24 -2.33 9.28
C LEU A 157 -8.04 -3.19 8.83
N GLY A 158 -8.27 -4.14 7.92
CA GLY A 158 -7.18 -4.94 7.35
C GLY A 158 -6.20 -4.10 6.49
N ALA A 159 -6.70 -3.13 5.72
CA ALA A 159 -5.88 -2.24 4.91
C ALA A 159 -5.04 -1.27 5.76
N ILE A 160 -5.58 -0.76 6.87
CA ILE A 160 -4.83 0.02 7.86
C ILE A 160 -3.74 -0.85 8.49
N TRP A 161 -3.99 -2.13 8.76
CA TRP A 161 -2.95 -3.02 9.25
C TRP A 161 -1.84 -3.25 8.21
N LEU A 162 -2.18 -3.41 6.93
CA LEU A 162 -1.19 -3.44 5.85
C LEU A 162 -0.36 -2.13 5.83
N LEU A 163 -1.01 -0.98 6.03
CA LEU A 163 -0.32 0.30 6.13
C LEU A 163 0.63 0.34 7.32
N VAL A 164 0.25 -0.19 8.50
CA VAL A 164 1.15 -0.35 9.65
C VAL A 164 2.38 -1.17 9.28
N ILE A 165 2.18 -2.31 8.64
CA ILE A 165 3.25 -3.21 8.22
C ILE A 165 4.21 -2.52 7.25
N THR A 166 3.70 -1.89 6.22
CA THR A 166 4.52 -1.22 5.18
C THR A 166 5.22 0.03 5.70
N SER A 167 4.70 0.64 6.77
CA SER A 167 5.29 1.82 7.42
C SER A 167 6.42 1.50 8.39
N ARG A 168 6.63 0.24 8.76
CA ARG A 168 7.71 -0.16 9.69
C ARG A 168 9.10 0.20 9.13
N PRO A 169 10.07 0.67 9.97
CA PRO A 169 9.95 0.99 11.39
C PRO A 169 9.09 2.23 11.65
N LEU A 170 8.28 2.20 12.72
CA LEU A 170 7.37 3.28 13.07
C LEU A 170 8.12 4.40 13.79
N SER A 171 8.10 5.60 13.22
CA SER A 171 8.54 6.84 13.84
C SER A 171 7.33 7.62 14.39
N THR A 172 7.55 8.63 15.23
CA THR A 172 6.49 9.45 15.82
C THR A 172 5.52 9.99 14.77
N TRP A 173 6.02 10.51 13.66
CA TRP A 173 5.20 11.02 12.55
C TRP A 173 4.34 9.97 11.87
N LYS A 174 4.83 8.74 11.76
CA LYS A 174 4.04 7.64 11.20
C LYS A 174 2.91 7.23 12.13
N TRP A 175 3.12 7.34 13.44
CA TRP A 175 2.03 7.16 14.41
C TRP A 175 0.97 8.25 14.26
N VAL A 176 1.37 9.51 14.05
CA VAL A 176 0.43 10.60 13.77
C VAL A 176 -0.36 10.33 12.48
N LEU A 177 0.33 9.90 11.42
CA LEU A 177 -0.34 9.53 10.16
C LEU A 177 -1.35 8.39 10.38
N LEU A 178 -0.96 7.31 11.07
CA LEU A 178 -1.85 6.19 11.35
C LEU A 178 -3.04 6.61 12.21
N ALA A 179 -2.81 7.39 13.25
CA ALA A 179 -3.86 7.92 14.10
C ALA A 179 -4.83 8.82 13.31
N SER A 180 -4.32 9.67 12.40
CA SER A 180 -5.18 10.50 11.56
C SER A 180 -6.03 9.68 10.58
N VAL A 181 -5.47 8.62 9.99
CA VAL A 181 -6.21 7.70 9.11
C VAL A 181 -7.29 6.95 9.89
N ILE A 182 -6.97 6.43 11.08
CA ILE A 182 -7.95 5.76 11.94
C ILE A 182 -9.06 6.73 12.35
N SER A 183 -8.69 7.94 12.81
CA SER A 183 -9.66 8.96 13.20
C SER A 183 -10.55 9.38 12.04
N ALA A 184 -9.99 9.54 10.83
CA ALA A 184 -10.75 9.85 9.62
C ALA A 184 -11.68 8.70 9.22
N THR A 185 -11.24 7.45 9.39
CA THR A 185 -12.07 6.26 9.12
C THR A 185 -13.29 6.21 10.06
N VAL A 186 -13.07 6.41 11.35
CA VAL A 186 -14.16 6.43 12.34
C VAL A 186 -15.03 7.69 12.16
N GLY A 187 -14.41 8.85 12.00
CA GLY A 187 -15.09 10.14 11.80
C GLY A 187 -15.96 10.13 10.55
N GLY A 188 -15.53 9.50 9.46
CA GLY A 188 -16.32 9.41 8.23
C GLY A 188 -17.64 8.67 8.38
N VAL A 189 -17.75 7.77 9.36
CA VAL A 189 -18.99 7.06 9.68
C VAL A 189 -19.79 7.78 10.76
N LEU A 190 -19.14 8.41 11.72
CA LEU A 190 -19.82 9.11 12.82
C LEU A 190 -20.36 10.49 12.41
N ILE A 191 -19.65 11.21 11.54
CA ILE A 191 -20.01 12.56 11.10
C ILE A 191 -21.09 12.46 10.02
N ALA A 192 -22.31 12.87 10.33
CA ALA A 192 -23.48 12.72 9.47
C ALA A 192 -23.30 13.28 8.04
N PRO A 193 -22.79 14.50 7.79
CA PRO A 193 -22.56 14.99 6.43
C PRO A 193 -21.60 14.12 5.61
N VAL A 194 -20.51 13.64 6.21
CA VAL A 194 -19.52 12.77 5.54
C VAL A 194 -20.12 11.41 5.21
N ARG A 195 -20.82 10.82 6.19
CA ARG A 195 -21.52 9.55 6.01
C ARG A 195 -22.54 9.60 4.87
N HIS A 196 -23.35 10.66 4.81
CA HIS A 196 -24.33 10.84 3.73
C HIS A 196 -23.65 11.02 2.37
N PHE A 197 -22.58 11.81 2.30
CA PHE A 197 -21.83 12.00 1.06
C PHE A 197 -21.32 10.68 0.49
N PHE A 198 -20.79 9.80 1.34
CA PHE A 198 -20.29 8.48 0.92
C PHE A 198 -21.37 7.38 0.90
N SER A 199 -22.64 7.71 1.14
CA SER A 199 -23.74 6.73 1.25
C SER A 199 -23.41 5.57 2.20
N MET A 200 -22.93 5.91 3.37
CA MET A 200 -22.72 4.97 4.46
C MET A 200 -23.83 5.13 5.51
N VAL A 201 -24.04 4.10 6.31
CA VAL A 201 -24.98 4.10 7.44
C VAL A 201 -24.21 3.86 8.73
N ALA A 202 -24.59 4.53 9.82
CA ALA A 202 -23.98 4.28 11.12
C ALA A 202 -24.27 2.84 11.55
N PRO A 203 -23.22 2.02 11.84
CA PRO A 203 -23.40 0.64 12.27
C PRO A 203 -24.10 0.57 13.63
N THR A 204 -24.92 -0.46 13.82
CA THR A 204 -25.47 -0.84 15.12
C THR A 204 -24.42 -1.53 16.00
N GLY A 205 -24.72 -1.75 17.28
CA GLY A 205 -23.78 -2.43 18.18
C GLY A 205 -23.36 -3.83 17.68
N HIS A 206 -24.30 -4.60 17.14
CA HIS A 206 -24.00 -5.91 16.54
C HIS A 206 -23.11 -5.78 15.29
N GLU A 207 -23.41 -4.81 14.41
CA GLU A 207 -22.60 -4.59 13.21
C GLU A 207 -21.18 -4.12 13.55
N TRP A 208 -20.99 -3.28 14.57
CA TRP A 208 -19.68 -2.93 15.09
C TRP A 208 -18.88 -4.15 15.58
N PHE A 209 -19.57 -5.10 16.24
CA PHE A 209 -18.95 -6.34 16.66
C PHE A 209 -18.48 -7.19 15.47
N VAL A 210 -19.34 -7.35 14.45
CA VAL A 210 -18.97 -8.06 13.20
C VAL A 210 -17.78 -7.39 12.52
N ILE A 211 -17.82 -6.07 12.36
CA ILE A 211 -16.73 -5.28 11.74
C ILE A 211 -15.41 -5.48 12.50
N ALA A 212 -15.46 -5.40 13.82
CA ALA A 212 -14.27 -5.57 14.65
C ALA A 212 -13.71 -6.99 14.56
N CYS A 213 -14.55 -8.02 14.63
CA CYS A 213 -14.12 -9.41 14.54
C CYS A 213 -13.53 -9.75 13.15
N VAL A 214 -14.26 -9.41 12.08
CA VAL A 214 -13.83 -9.69 10.71
C VAL A 214 -12.57 -8.87 10.36
N GLY A 215 -12.55 -7.59 10.72
CA GLY A 215 -11.41 -6.72 10.48
C GLY A 215 -10.15 -7.13 11.28
N ALA A 216 -10.31 -7.52 12.55
CA ALA A 216 -9.20 -8.04 13.36
C ALA A 216 -8.68 -9.37 12.81
N CYS A 217 -9.57 -10.26 12.39
CA CYS A 217 -9.18 -11.52 11.74
C CYS A 217 -8.39 -11.25 10.45
N ALA A 218 -8.86 -10.32 9.61
CA ALA A 218 -8.14 -9.90 8.41
C ALA A 218 -6.76 -9.34 8.75
N ALA A 219 -6.65 -8.46 9.74
CA ALA A 219 -5.38 -7.89 10.19
C ALA A 219 -4.40 -8.98 10.66
N LEU A 220 -4.87 -9.95 11.44
CA LEU A 220 -4.06 -11.10 11.88
C LEU A 220 -3.60 -11.96 10.70
N LEU A 221 -4.48 -12.26 9.76
CA LEU A 221 -4.14 -13.06 8.57
C LEU A 221 -3.11 -12.33 7.69
N VAL A 222 -3.22 -11.02 7.54
CA VAL A 222 -2.22 -10.20 6.82
C VAL A 222 -0.86 -10.24 7.53
N GLU A 223 -0.83 -10.12 8.87
CA GLU A 223 0.43 -10.24 9.65
C GLU A 223 1.05 -11.64 9.49
N VAL A 224 0.23 -12.69 9.59
CA VAL A 224 0.71 -14.09 9.42
C VAL A 224 1.25 -14.32 8.02
N ALA A 225 0.52 -13.89 6.98
CA ALA A 225 0.95 -14.01 5.59
C ALA A 225 2.31 -13.34 5.37
N GLN A 226 2.50 -12.16 5.96
CA GLN A 226 3.76 -11.44 5.89
C GLN A 226 4.88 -12.16 6.64
N ARG A 227 4.65 -12.66 7.85
CA ARG A 227 5.66 -13.39 8.62
C ARG A 227 6.12 -14.65 7.90
N ILE A 228 5.19 -15.42 7.32
CA ILE A 228 5.50 -16.60 6.50
C ILE A 228 6.39 -16.21 5.31
N PHE A 229 6.07 -15.11 4.65
CA PHE A 229 6.86 -14.61 3.53
C PHE A 229 8.30 -14.25 3.94
N TYR A 230 8.47 -13.52 5.04
CA TYR A 230 9.80 -13.16 5.55
C TYR A 230 10.58 -14.38 6.04
N ALA A 231 9.94 -15.33 6.72
CA ALA A 231 10.59 -16.57 7.19
C ALA A 231 11.12 -17.42 6.03
N ARG A 232 10.33 -17.58 4.95
CA ARG A 232 10.76 -18.30 3.73
C ARG A 232 11.94 -17.62 3.03
N LYS A 233 11.99 -16.29 3.07
CA LYS A 233 13.09 -15.53 2.49
C LYS A 233 14.39 -15.73 3.26
N PHE A 234 14.33 -15.70 4.59
CA PHE A 234 15.48 -15.91 5.46
C PHE A 234 16.08 -17.30 5.28
N LYS A 235 15.24 -18.34 5.20
CA LYS A 235 15.67 -19.70 4.95
C LYS A 235 16.42 -19.87 3.62
N ARG A 236 15.92 -19.27 2.53
CA ARG A 236 16.60 -19.30 1.21
C ARG A 236 17.93 -18.53 1.16
N SER A 237 18.12 -17.54 2.02
CA SER A 237 19.37 -16.80 2.10
C SER A 237 20.45 -17.52 2.93
N LEU A 238 20.12 -18.62 3.60
CA LEU A 238 21.04 -19.48 4.31
C LEU A 238 21.44 -20.74 3.50
N GLU A 239 20.67 -21.05 2.46
CA GLU A 239 20.86 -22.24 1.59
C GLU A 239 21.59 -21.91 0.28
N GLY A 240 21.87 -20.64 -0.03
CA GLY A 240 22.60 -20.17 -1.22
C GLY A 240 23.74 -19.23 -0.87
#